data_206b9e1f370f181773525ab69a139877
#
_entry.id   206b9e1f370f181773525ab69a139877
#
_cell.length_a   1.000
_cell.length_b   1.000
_cell.length_c   1.000
_cell.angle_alpha   90.00
_cell.angle_beta   90.00
_cell.angle_gamma   90.00
#
_symmetry.space_group_name_H-M   'P 1'
#
loop_
_entity.id
_entity.type
_entity.pdbx_description
1 polymer ?
#
loop_
_entity_poly.entity_id
_entity_poly.type
_entity_poly.pdbx_seq_one_letter_code
_entity_poly.pdbx_strand_id
1 'polypeptide(L)'
;LSSPVETEVSRLKSEILEGGSMQTVLVVDDERVIREGCRRLLAPEGYEVLTAENGREALDLLLTESADVILCDLLMPVMGAFEVIEEVRVKYPDLPLIVITGHGTVATAVEAMRKGAYDFITKPFAADHLILIIKRALEKRALEHCARKLQETQVQNLYDLSVEKSRIRSITNCMADGVLVTNRHLEIVLHNTALMSLFGFPASLPEPSALPEDIASEGLEKDLRTIVDSCCEEAGHISREFCRGDKYIHAVSAPIPGLDNQVLGTVTLFKDVTIYKQLNEMKSNFVQLVSHELRSPLASIKQLLAVVLDGLAGELGDKQKELLGRSQLKIQDLLDLITDLLDVTKIESRQWFQQREPVNLAEVLDHIIELMKPRAEGQNILLRLEIPVEIPLIEADPRCVEELFSNLISNAVNYSPDGGEIVVSLAPTGDFLEVCVSDTGVGIEPEEIPKIFDKFYRIKDQKTRHVRGSGLGLAIVKEIVESHRGSVQVESRPGLGTTFRVLLPTGG
;
A
#
# COMPACT_ATOMS: atom_id res chain seq x y z
N LEU A 1 -30.29 -10.35 -19.16
CA LEU A 1 -29.26 -10.71 -18.16
C LEU A 1 -29.99 -11.08 -16.89
N SER A 2 -30.18 -12.40 -16.65
CA SER A 2 -30.78 -12.93 -15.43
C SER A 2 -29.89 -12.57 -14.25
N SER A 3 -30.50 -12.23 -13.11
CA SER A 3 -29.74 -11.89 -11.89
C SER A 3 -28.91 -13.12 -11.43
N PRO A 4 -27.76 -12.90 -10.77
CA PRO A 4 -26.94 -14.01 -10.22
C PRO A 4 -27.76 -14.96 -9.34
N VAL A 5 -28.79 -14.44 -8.65
CA VAL A 5 -29.71 -15.20 -7.80
C VAL A 5 -30.62 -16.11 -8.62
N GLU A 6 -31.14 -15.64 -9.79
CA GLU A 6 -31.97 -16.46 -10.67
C GLU A 6 -31.17 -17.61 -11.30
N THR A 7 -29.92 -17.38 -11.62
CA THR A 7 -29.02 -18.40 -12.16
C THR A 7 -28.71 -19.48 -11.10
N GLU A 8 -28.44 -19.08 -9.87
CA GLU A 8 -28.16 -19.97 -8.73
C GLU A 8 -29.41 -20.78 -8.35
N VAL A 9 -30.58 -20.15 -8.30
CA VAL A 9 -31.86 -20.84 -8.06
C VAL A 9 -32.18 -21.85 -9.16
N SER A 10 -31.88 -21.46 -10.43
CA SER A 10 -32.08 -22.39 -11.55
C SER A 10 -31.15 -23.59 -11.50
N ARG A 11 -29.87 -23.34 -11.11
CA ARG A 11 -28.87 -24.39 -10.93
C ARG A 11 -29.22 -25.31 -9.78
N LEU A 12 -29.59 -24.78 -8.62
CA LEU A 12 -30.00 -25.57 -7.46
C LEU A 12 -31.29 -26.39 -7.74
N LYS A 13 -32.22 -25.80 -8.53
CA LYS A 13 -33.41 -26.56 -9.00
C LYS A 13 -33.03 -27.71 -9.91
N SER A 14 -32.14 -27.54 -10.87
CA SER A 14 -31.68 -28.62 -11.74
C SER A 14 -30.89 -29.66 -10.96
N GLU A 15 -30.03 -29.29 -10.02
CA GLU A 15 -29.32 -30.21 -9.16
C GLU A 15 -30.25 -31.06 -8.27
N ILE A 16 -31.37 -30.49 -7.79
CA ILE A 16 -32.36 -31.22 -6.94
C ILE A 16 -33.32 -32.07 -7.79
N LEU A 17 -33.71 -31.59 -8.98
CA LEU A 17 -34.66 -32.28 -9.86
C LEU A 17 -33.97 -33.27 -10.83
N GLU A 18 -32.72 -32.99 -11.24
CA GLU A 18 -31.94 -33.77 -12.20
C GLU A 18 -30.76 -34.54 -11.53
N GLY A 19 -30.50 -34.29 -10.24
CA GLY A 19 -29.46 -34.99 -9.47
C GLY A 19 -29.80 -36.48 -9.39
N GLY A 20 -29.20 -37.23 -10.24
CA GLY A 20 -29.14 -38.68 -10.55
C GLY A 20 -29.67 -39.76 -9.59
N SER A 21 -30.41 -39.43 -8.54
CA SER A 21 -31.12 -40.42 -7.71
C SER A 21 -32.59 -40.44 -8.12
N MET A 22 -33.09 -41.64 -8.47
CA MET A 22 -34.52 -41.83 -8.72
C MET A 22 -35.32 -41.35 -7.51
N GLN A 23 -36.30 -40.46 -7.75
CA GLN A 23 -37.20 -39.99 -6.68
C GLN A 23 -38.05 -41.12 -6.17
N THR A 24 -38.13 -41.26 -4.85
CA THR A 24 -38.76 -42.40 -4.19
C THR A 24 -40.14 -42.03 -3.68
N VAL A 25 -41.15 -42.78 -4.14
CA VAL A 25 -42.56 -42.65 -3.74
C VAL A 25 -42.92 -43.82 -2.82
N LEU A 26 -43.29 -43.52 -1.58
CA LEU A 26 -43.82 -44.53 -0.65
C LEU A 26 -45.33 -44.65 -0.79
N VAL A 27 -45.83 -45.79 -1.26
CA VAL A 27 -47.27 -46.11 -1.41
C VAL A 27 -47.73 -46.95 -0.25
N VAL A 28 -48.68 -46.42 0.52
CA VAL A 28 -49.25 -47.07 1.71
C VAL A 28 -50.74 -47.34 1.47
N ASP A 29 -51.11 -48.57 1.34
CA ASP A 29 -52.49 -48.97 1.03
C ASP A 29 -52.63 -50.44 1.47
N ASP A 30 -53.71 -50.83 2.09
CA ASP A 30 -53.91 -52.19 2.50
C ASP A 30 -54.29 -53.16 1.31
N GLU A 31 -54.84 -52.58 0.23
CA GLU A 31 -55.15 -53.30 -0.98
C GLU A 31 -53.89 -53.49 -1.87
N ARG A 32 -53.50 -54.79 -2.01
CA ARG A 32 -52.32 -55.09 -2.88
C ARG A 32 -52.50 -54.65 -4.31
N VAL A 33 -53.78 -54.71 -4.82
CA VAL A 33 -54.06 -54.28 -6.20
C VAL A 33 -53.74 -52.80 -6.43
N ILE A 34 -53.98 -51.94 -5.44
CA ILE A 34 -53.69 -50.50 -5.50
C ILE A 34 -52.17 -50.26 -5.42
N ARG A 35 -51.47 -50.93 -4.49
CA ARG A 35 -49.99 -50.82 -4.39
C ARG A 35 -49.30 -51.23 -5.69
N GLU A 36 -49.67 -52.38 -6.26
CA GLU A 36 -49.12 -52.87 -7.54
C GLU A 36 -49.56 -51.94 -8.72
N GLY A 37 -50.76 -51.40 -8.69
CA GLY A 37 -51.28 -50.48 -9.66
C GLY A 37 -50.44 -49.20 -9.66
N CYS A 38 -50.20 -48.53 -8.51
CA CYS A 38 -49.35 -47.36 -8.35
C CYS A 38 -47.92 -47.68 -8.79
N ARG A 39 -47.35 -48.82 -8.45
CA ARG A 39 -46.00 -49.20 -8.91
C ARG A 39 -45.91 -49.28 -10.42
N ARG A 40 -46.87 -49.87 -11.10
CA ARG A 40 -46.93 -49.98 -12.58
C ARG A 40 -47.11 -48.62 -13.26
N LEU A 41 -47.76 -47.68 -12.61
CA LEU A 41 -47.97 -46.32 -13.14
C LEU A 41 -46.74 -45.43 -12.92
N LEU A 42 -46.06 -45.54 -11.79
CA LEU A 42 -45.01 -44.61 -11.40
C LEU A 42 -43.60 -45.05 -11.85
N ALA A 43 -43.33 -46.38 -11.90
CA ALA A 43 -42.01 -46.86 -12.32
C ALA A 43 -41.63 -46.47 -13.77
N PRO A 44 -42.52 -46.48 -14.78
CA PRO A 44 -42.20 -45.98 -16.13
C PRO A 44 -41.91 -44.46 -16.19
N GLU A 45 -42.44 -43.71 -15.23
CA GLU A 45 -42.22 -42.25 -15.11
C GLU A 45 -40.89 -41.92 -14.39
N GLY A 46 -40.10 -42.93 -14.01
CA GLY A 46 -38.78 -42.75 -13.39
C GLY A 46 -38.79 -42.64 -11.88
N TYR A 47 -39.89 -43.06 -11.22
CA TYR A 47 -39.97 -43.11 -9.76
C TYR A 47 -39.60 -44.48 -9.22
N GLU A 48 -38.82 -44.50 -8.13
CA GLU A 48 -38.68 -45.69 -7.29
C GLU A 48 -39.91 -45.81 -6.39
N VAL A 49 -40.50 -47.01 -6.27
CA VAL A 49 -41.76 -47.18 -5.53
C VAL A 49 -41.53 -48.15 -4.38
N LEU A 50 -41.54 -47.64 -3.17
CA LEU A 50 -41.66 -48.43 -1.95
C LEU A 50 -43.13 -48.66 -1.63
N THR A 51 -43.44 -49.78 -1.00
CA THR A 51 -44.83 -50.12 -0.65
C THR A 51 -44.92 -50.57 0.77
N ALA A 52 -46.01 -50.20 1.48
CA ALA A 52 -46.35 -50.62 2.83
C ALA A 52 -47.83 -50.98 2.88
N GLU A 53 -48.20 -51.95 3.73
CA GLU A 53 -49.58 -52.42 3.86
C GLU A 53 -50.41 -51.64 4.89
N ASN A 54 -49.74 -50.85 5.71
CA ASN A 54 -50.40 -50.02 6.73
C ASN A 54 -49.47 -48.92 7.20
N GLY A 55 -49.98 -47.97 7.95
CA GLY A 55 -49.21 -46.79 8.44
C GLY A 55 -48.01 -47.14 9.32
N ARG A 56 -48.08 -48.24 10.11
CA ARG A 56 -46.98 -48.69 10.97
C ARG A 56 -45.78 -49.12 10.15
N GLU A 57 -46.03 -50.04 9.16
CA GLU A 57 -44.96 -50.43 8.23
C GLU A 57 -44.36 -49.29 7.43
N ALA A 58 -45.22 -48.35 7.04
CA ALA A 58 -44.74 -47.13 6.35
C ALA A 58 -43.77 -46.31 7.22
N LEU A 59 -44.08 -46.11 8.51
CA LEU A 59 -43.20 -45.40 9.44
C LEU A 59 -41.91 -46.18 9.73
N ASP A 60 -41.99 -47.51 9.81
CA ASP A 60 -40.82 -48.37 10.01
C ASP A 60 -39.91 -48.36 8.77
N LEU A 61 -40.45 -48.32 7.55
CA LEU A 61 -39.71 -48.17 6.31
C LEU A 61 -39.01 -46.80 6.25
N LEU A 62 -39.62 -45.71 6.69
CA LEU A 62 -39.02 -44.38 6.74
C LEU A 62 -37.85 -44.28 7.72
N LEU A 63 -37.62 -45.23 8.60
CA LEU A 63 -36.43 -45.31 9.45
C LEU A 63 -35.20 -45.84 8.70
N THR A 64 -35.40 -46.66 7.66
CA THR A 64 -34.35 -47.36 6.92
C THR A 64 -34.18 -46.88 5.50
N GLU A 65 -35.24 -46.38 4.89
CA GLU A 65 -35.29 -45.92 3.51
C GLU A 65 -35.78 -44.48 3.43
N SER A 66 -35.28 -43.73 2.48
CA SER A 66 -35.73 -42.35 2.24
C SER A 66 -36.88 -42.33 1.24
N ALA A 67 -37.93 -41.58 1.54
CA ALA A 67 -38.99 -41.27 0.58
C ALA A 67 -39.06 -39.79 0.29
N ASP A 68 -39.42 -39.43 -0.97
CA ASP A 68 -39.58 -38.07 -1.40
C ASP A 68 -41.04 -37.59 -1.33
N VAL A 69 -41.98 -38.53 -1.41
CA VAL A 69 -43.41 -38.28 -1.24
C VAL A 69 -44.09 -39.54 -0.76
N ILE A 70 -45.13 -39.38 0.07
CA ILE A 70 -45.95 -40.49 0.56
C ILE A 70 -47.33 -40.42 -0.10
N LEU A 71 -47.79 -41.52 -0.63
CA LEU A 71 -49.19 -41.75 -1.02
C LEU A 71 -49.81 -42.68 0.01
N CYS A 72 -50.80 -42.20 0.75
CA CYS A 72 -51.37 -42.98 1.88
C CYS A 72 -52.88 -43.15 1.76
N ASP A 73 -53.38 -44.37 1.77
CA ASP A 73 -54.81 -44.59 1.84
C ASP A 73 -55.38 -44.09 3.16
N LEU A 74 -56.58 -43.53 3.09
CA LEU A 74 -57.24 -42.91 4.23
C LEU A 74 -57.61 -43.91 5.32
N LEU A 75 -58.15 -45.10 4.91
CA LEU A 75 -58.70 -46.11 5.80
C LEU A 75 -57.91 -47.38 5.66
N MET A 76 -57.09 -47.68 6.62
CA MET A 76 -56.25 -48.87 6.66
C MET A 76 -56.33 -49.55 8.03
N PRO A 77 -56.15 -50.86 8.13
CA PRO A 77 -56.03 -51.56 9.40
C PRO A 77 -54.73 -51.15 10.13
N VAL A 78 -54.71 -51.32 11.45
CA VAL A 78 -53.58 -51.08 12.34
C VAL A 78 -53.29 -49.60 12.54
N MET A 79 -53.02 -48.82 11.50
CA MET A 79 -52.73 -47.37 11.54
C MET A 79 -53.20 -46.71 10.23
N GLY A 80 -54.09 -45.75 10.34
CA GLY A 80 -54.65 -45.04 9.19
C GLY A 80 -53.87 -43.78 8.84
N ALA A 81 -54.27 -43.10 7.73
CA ALA A 81 -53.58 -41.92 7.25
C ALA A 81 -53.49 -40.78 8.26
N PHE A 82 -54.50 -40.57 9.09
CA PHE A 82 -54.48 -39.48 10.08
C PHE A 82 -53.37 -39.59 11.11
N GLU A 83 -53.11 -40.81 11.57
CA GLU A 83 -52.04 -41.09 12.52
C GLU A 83 -50.68 -40.99 11.84
N VAL A 84 -50.58 -41.45 10.57
CA VAL A 84 -49.34 -41.32 9.75
C VAL A 84 -49.03 -39.84 9.51
N ILE A 85 -50.03 -39.00 9.18
CA ILE A 85 -49.85 -37.55 8.99
C ILE A 85 -49.28 -36.90 10.25
N GLU A 86 -49.80 -37.21 11.43
CA GLU A 86 -49.34 -36.65 12.69
C GLU A 86 -47.89 -37.01 13.00
N GLU A 87 -47.51 -38.28 12.82
CA GLU A 87 -46.14 -38.74 13.04
C GLU A 87 -45.14 -38.17 11.98
N VAL A 88 -45.50 -38.18 10.69
CA VAL A 88 -44.68 -37.69 9.60
C VAL A 88 -44.45 -36.16 9.75
N ARG A 89 -45.49 -35.41 10.11
CA ARG A 89 -45.37 -33.97 10.33
C ARG A 89 -44.38 -33.62 11.43
N VAL A 90 -44.25 -34.43 12.46
CA VAL A 90 -43.30 -34.19 13.57
C VAL A 90 -41.88 -34.58 13.20
N LYS A 91 -41.72 -35.77 12.59
CA LYS A 91 -40.39 -36.37 12.32
C LYS A 91 -39.81 -36.01 10.97
N TYR A 92 -40.68 -35.73 9.98
CA TYR A 92 -40.29 -35.47 8.58
C TYR A 92 -41.11 -34.29 8.02
N PRO A 93 -40.97 -33.07 8.56
CA PRO A 93 -41.84 -31.93 8.25
C PRO A 93 -41.81 -31.53 6.79
N ASP A 94 -40.71 -31.84 6.07
CA ASP A 94 -40.54 -31.52 4.66
C ASP A 94 -40.99 -32.62 3.69
N LEU A 95 -41.53 -33.75 4.23
CA LEU A 95 -41.98 -34.88 3.43
C LEU A 95 -43.47 -34.75 3.09
N PRO A 96 -43.83 -34.45 1.84
CA PRO A 96 -45.21 -34.29 1.46
C PRO A 96 -45.97 -35.63 1.52
N LEU A 97 -47.15 -35.61 2.13
CA LEU A 97 -48.05 -36.76 2.21
C LEU A 97 -49.34 -36.46 1.46
N ILE A 98 -49.65 -37.27 0.48
CA ILE A 98 -50.86 -37.23 -0.34
C ILE A 98 -51.81 -38.33 0.14
N VAL A 99 -53.03 -37.95 0.43
CA VAL A 99 -54.03 -38.93 0.89
C VAL A 99 -54.82 -39.49 -0.28
N ILE A 100 -54.96 -40.83 -0.34
CA ILE A 100 -55.83 -41.50 -1.29
C ILE A 100 -57.12 -41.86 -0.54
N THR A 101 -58.29 -41.58 -1.14
CA THR A 101 -59.57 -41.87 -0.49
C THR A 101 -60.53 -42.56 -1.44
N GLY A 102 -61.25 -43.64 -0.98
CA GLY A 102 -62.27 -44.31 -1.75
C GLY A 102 -63.58 -43.53 -1.81
N HIS A 103 -64.55 -43.89 -1.00
CA HIS A 103 -65.88 -43.23 -0.92
C HIS A 103 -65.91 -42.16 0.18
N GLY A 104 -64.84 -41.37 0.38
CA GLY A 104 -64.80 -40.35 1.36
C GLY A 104 -65.64 -39.13 1.00
N THR A 105 -66.42 -38.63 1.97
CA THR A 105 -67.11 -37.38 1.83
C THR A 105 -66.03 -36.25 1.74
N VAL A 106 -66.34 -35.14 1.06
CA VAL A 106 -65.49 -33.93 1.00
C VAL A 106 -65.00 -33.55 2.39
N ALA A 107 -65.77 -33.87 3.42
CA ALA A 107 -65.42 -33.62 4.82
C ALA A 107 -64.14 -34.33 5.32
N THR A 108 -63.92 -35.61 4.94
CA THR A 108 -62.73 -36.36 5.38
C THR A 108 -61.46 -35.96 4.61
N ALA A 109 -61.60 -35.55 3.36
CA ALA A 109 -60.50 -34.93 2.60
C ALA A 109 -60.07 -33.59 3.19
N VAL A 110 -61.04 -32.74 3.56
CA VAL A 110 -60.79 -31.45 4.22
C VAL A 110 -60.13 -31.66 5.61
N GLU A 111 -60.50 -32.70 6.32
CA GLU A 111 -59.89 -33.04 7.62
C GLU A 111 -58.43 -33.46 7.47
N ALA A 112 -58.12 -34.29 6.48
CA ALA A 112 -56.74 -34.67 6.13
C ALA A 112 -55.86 -33.45 5.82
N MET A 113 -56.37 -32.51 5.01
CA MET A 113 -55.68 -31.23 4.71
C MET A 113 -55.46 -30.41 5.96
N ARG A 114 -56.44 -30.29 6.86
CA ARG A 114 -56.28 -29.57 8.15
C ARG A 114 -55.25 -30.22 9.04
N LYS A 115 -55.06 -31.51 9.00
CA LYS A 115 -54.07 -32.23 9.80
C LYS A 115 -52.67 -32.17 9.21
N GLY A 116 -52.51 -31.73 7.94
CA GLY A 116 -51.23 -31.44 7.32
C GLY A 116 -50.91 -32.30 6.10
N ALA A 117 -51.90 -32.98 5.52
CA ALA A 117 -51.74 -33.60 4.20
C ALA A 117 -51.40 -32.52 3.16
N TYR A 118 -50.54 -32.86 2.20
CA TYR A 118 -50.19 -31.96 1.09
C TYR A 118 -51.35 -31.78 0.12
N ASP A 119 -51.99 -32.93 -0.27
CA ASP A 119 -53.13 -33.00 -1.16
C ASP A 119 -53.89 -34.29 -0.97
N PHE A 120 -55.00 -34.47 -1.67
CA PHE A 120 -55.73 -35.74 -1.68
C PHE A 120 -56.16 -36.12 -3.10
N ILE A 121 -56.41 -37.41 -3.31
CA ILE A 121 -56.89 -37.99 -4.55
C ILE A 121 -57.98 -39.02 -4.28
N THR A 122 -59.04 -39.00 -5.07
CA THR A 122 -60.17 -39.92 -4.89
C THR A 122 -60.05 -41.16 -5.79
N LYS A 123 -60.34 -42.37 -5.24
CA LYS A 123 -60.43 -43.64 -5.99
C LYS A 123 -61.79 -43.69 -6.70
N PRO A 124 -61.93 -44.14 -7.99
CA PRO A 124 -60.80 -44.43 -8.89
C PRO A 124 -60.14 -43.14 -9.44
N PHE A 125 -58.81 -43.13 -9.55
CA PHE A 125 -58.05 -41.98 -10.08
C PHE A 125 -57.43 -42.30 -11.45
N ALA A 126 -57.32 -41.26 -12.26
CA ALA A 126 -56.58 -41.31 -13.53
C ALA A 126 -55.06 -41.26 -13.28
N ALA A 127 -54.29 -41.99 -14.07
CA ALA A 127 -52.83 -42.01 -13.98
C ALA A 127 -52.21 -40.56 -14.06
N ASP A 128 -52.66 -39.78 -15.04
CA ASP A 128 -52.17 -38.41 -15.27
C ASP A 128 -52.41 -37.52 -14.04
N HIS A 129 -53.53 -37.72 -13.34
CA HIS A 129 -53.87 -36.89 -12.17
C HIS A 129 -52.95 -37.27 -10.98
N LEU A 130 -52.68 -38.56 -10.76
CA LEU A 130 -51.76 -39.01 -9.74
C LEU A 130 -50.33 -38.47 -9.97
N ILE A 131 -49.84 -38.61 -11.20
CA ILE A 131 -48.50 -38.12 -11.59
C ILE A 131 -48.39 -36.59 -11.41
N LEU A 132 -49.44 -35.84 -11.80
CA LEU A 132 -49.47 -34.40 -11.67
C LEU A 132 -49.37 -33.93 -10.20
N ILE A 133 -50.11 -34.58 -9.30
CA ILE A 133 -50.11 -34.25 -7.86
C ILE A 133 -48.74 -34.56 -7.25
N ILE A 134 -48.13 -35.74 -7.58
CA ILE A 134 -46.81 -36.10 -7.14
C ILE A 134 -45.76 -35.07 -7.61
N LYS A 135 -45.76 -34.73 -8.91
CA LYS A 135 -44.85 -33.74 -9.47
C LYS A 135 -44.95 -32.39 -8.73
N ARG A 136 -46.16 -31.91 -8.46
CA ARG A 136 -46.38 -30.68 -7.70
C ARG A 136 -45.87 -30.79 -6.26
N ALA A 137 -46.07 -31.91 -5.60
CA ALA A 137 -45.58 -32.12 -4.26
C ALA A 137 -44.04 -32.10 -4.18
N LEU A 138 -43.39 -32.76 -5.15
CA LEU A 138 -41.93 -32.80 -5.27
C LEU A 138 -41.33 -31.43 -5.63
N GLU A 139 -41.96 -30.73 -6.58
CA GLU A 139 -41.53 -29.35 -6.95
C GLU A 139 -41.61 -28.39 -5.76
N LYS A 140 -42.72 -28.46 -4.98
CA LYS A 140 -42.84 -27.61 -3.79
C LYS A 140 -41.76 -27.92 -2.74
N ARG A 141 -41.53 -29.23 -2.48
CA ARG A 141 -40.47 -29.67 -1.56
C ARG A 141 -39.09 -29.18 -2.01
N ALA A 142 -38.78 -29.29 -3.31
CA ALA A 142 -37.54 -28.81 -3.88
C ALA A 142 -37.35 -27.28 -3.71
N LEU A 143 -38.43 -26.53 -3.94
CA LEU A 143 -38.42 -25.06 -3.77
C LEU A 143 -38.20 -24.66 -2.31
N GLU A 144 -38.90 -25.32 -1.36
CA GLU A 144 -38.76 -25.04 0.08
C GLU A 144 -37.35 -25.37 0.58
N HIS A 145 -36.77 -26.47 0.12
CA HIS A 145 -35.40 -26.87 0.43
C HIS A 145 -34.38 -25.88 -0.16
N CYS A 146 -34.57 -25.45 -1.42
CA CYS A 146 -33.72 -24.47 -2.06
C CYS A 146 -33.76 -23.12 -1.32
N ALA A 147 -34.96 -22.64 -0.97
CA ALA A 147 -35.14 -21.38 -0.23
C ALA A 147 -34.45 -21.44 1.13
N ARG A 148 -34.58 -22.56 1.87
CA ARG A 148 -33.89 -22.72 3.17
C ARG A 148 -32.37 -22.69 3.01
N LYS A 149 -31.82 -23.44 2.04
CA LYS A 149 -30.37 -23.47 1.78
C LYS A 149 -29.82 -22.12 1.38
N LEU A 150 -30.56 -21.35 0.56
CA LEU A 150 -30.19 -20.00 0.19
C LEU A 150 -30.18 -19.07 1.40
N GLN A 151 -31.17 -19.16 2.27
CA GLN A 151 -31.26 -18.37 3.49
C GLN A 151 -30.11 -18.69 4.47
N GLU A 152 -29.79 -19.96 4.66
CA GLU A 152 -28.67 -20.39 5.49
C GLU A 152 -27.35 -19.87 4.94
N THR A 153 -27.12 -19.95 3.63
CA THR A 153 -25.93 -19.43 2.95
C THR A 153 -25.84 -17.91 3.12
N GLN A 154 -26.96 -17.20 3.00
CA GLN A 154 -27.00 -15.75 3.17
C GLN A 154 -26.65 -15.33 4.60
N VAL A 155 -27.18 -16.03 5.60
CA VAL A 155 -26.86 -15.80 7.01
C VAL A 155 -25.37 -16.03 7.27
N GLN A 156 -24.82 -17.13 6.73
CA GLN A 156 -23.42 -17.46 6.87
C GLN A 156 -22.52 -16.37 6.24
N ASN A 157 -22.84 -15.96 5.01
CA ASN A 157 -22.08 -14.88 4.33
C ASN A 157 -22.10 -13.56 5.13
N LEU A 158 -23.26 -13.19 5.71
CA LEU A 158 -23.37 -12.00 6.55
C LEU A 158 -22.53 -12.13 7.83
N TYR A 159 -22.52 -13.30 8.44
CA TYR A 159 -21.70 -13.60 9.60
C TYR A 159 -20.20 -13.46 9.27
N ASP A 160 -19.74 -14.11 8.19
CA ASP A 160 -18.36 -14.07 7.77
C ASP A 160 -17.89 -12.63 7.45
N LEU A 161 -18.75 -11.86 6.77
CA LEU A 161 -18.50 -10.43 6.49
C LEU A 161 -18.40 -9.60 7.78
N SER A 162 -19.23 -9.89 8.77
CA SER A 162 -19.20 -9.20 10.07
C SER A 162 -17.91 -9.51 10.84
N VAL A 163 -17.46 -10.75 10.81
CA VAL A 163 -16.20 -11.21 11.43
C VAL A 163 -15.01 -10.53 10.75
N GLU A 164 -14.98 -10.49 9.41
CA GLU A 164 -13.92 -9.86 8.64
C GLU A 164 -13.83 -8.35 8.92
N LYS A 165 -14.98 -7.65 8.93
CA LYS A 165 -15.07 -6.23 9.28
C LYS A 165 -14.54 -5.99 10.70
N SER A 166 -14.89 -6.85 11.66
CA SER A 166 -14.42 -6.75 13.04
C SER A 166 -12.91 -6.97 13.14
N ARG A 167 -12.37 -7.91 12.37
CA ARG A 167 -10.93 -8.20 12.29
C ARG A 167 -10.17 -7.00 11.74
N ILE A 168 -10.61 -6.41 10.63
CA ILE A 168 -9.99 -5.21 10.05
C ILE A 168 -9.99 -4.07 11.05
N ARG A 169 -11.11 -3.79 11.72
CA ARG A 169 -11.19 -2.75 12.77
C ARG A 169 -10.23 -3.02 13.93
N SER A 170 -10.11 -4.26 14.37
CA SER A 170 -9.19 -4.60 15.46
C SER A 170 -7.74 -4.37 15.05
N ILE A 171 -7.36 -4.78 13.84
CA ILE A 171 -6.00 -4.57 13.31
C ILE A 171 -5.70 -3.08 13.21
N THR A 172 -6.59 -2.29 12.60
CA THR A 172 -6.36 -0.84 12.41
C THR A 172 -6.32 -0.09 13.75
N ASN A 173 -7.12 -0.49 14.74
CA ASN A 173 -7.10 0.12 16.07
C ASN A 173 -5.86 -0.24 16.91
N CYS A 174 -5.16 -1.33 16.60
CA CYS A 174 -3.89 -1.66 17.24
C CYS A 174 -2.70 -0.86 16.65
N MET A 175 -2.87 -0.18 15.51
CA MET A 175 -1.83 0.64 14.91
C MET A 175 -1.64 1.93 15.70
N ALA A 176 -0.37 2.33 15.88
CA ALA A 176 -0.02 3.61 16.52
C ALA A 176 -0.24 4.80 15.58
N ASP A 177 -0.18 4.57 14.27
CA ASP A 177 -0.41 5.58 13.25
C ASP A 177 -1.91 5.76 12.99
N GLY A 178 -2.33 7.00 12.69
CA GLY A 178 -3.70 7.31 12.30
C GLY A 178 -4.01 6.70 10.93
N VAL A 179 -5.14 6.01 10.81
CA VAL A 179 -5.63 5.44 9.55
C VAL A 179 -6.93 6.08 9.18
N LEU A 180 -7.02 6.56 7.95
CA LEU A 180 -8.23 7.13 7.34
C LEU A 180 -8.47 6.43 6.00
N VAL A 181 -9.67 5.90 5.81
CA VAL A 181 -10.11 5.36 4.52
C VAL A 181 -11.30 6.15 4.02
N THR A 182 -11.23 6.61 2.78
CA THR A 182 -12.34 7.33 2.13
C THR A 182 -12.84 6.59 0.90
N ASN A 183 -14.11 6.83 0.55
CA ASN A 183 -14.68 6.41 -0.73
C ASN A 183 -14.34 7.42 -1.85
N ARG A 184 -14.86 7.21 -3.05
CA ARG A 184 -14.69 8.11 -4.21
C ARG A 184 -15.25 9.53 -4.00
N HIS A 185 -16.20 9.70 -3.09
CA HIS A 185 -16.77 10.99 -2.74
C HIS A 185 -16.03 11.69 -1.62
N LEU A 186 -14.88 11.13 -1.19
CA LEU A 186 -14.10 11.56 -0.03
C LEU A 186 -14.88 11.50 1.30
N GLU A 187 -15.88 10.62 1.38
CA GLU A 187 -16.53 10.31 2.64
C GLU A 187 -15.74 9.27 3.41
N ILE A 188 -15.64 9.45 4.72
CA ILE A 188 -14.93 8.54 5.62
C ILE A 188 -15.67 7.21 5.69
N VAL A 189 -15.01 6.13 5.31
CA VAL A 189 -15.54 4.77 5.38
C VAL A 189 -14.97 4.02 6.59
N LEU A 190 -13.73 4.32 6.96
CA LEU A 190 -13.06 3.73 8.11
C LEU A 190 -12.04 4.71 8.69
N HIS A 191 -11.98 4.74 10.01
CA HIS A 191 -10.95 5.45 10.78
C HIS A 191 -10.58 4.63 12.01
N ASN A 192 -9.39 4.86 12.56
CA ASN A 192 -8.95 4.21 13.78
C ASN A 192 -8.88 5.19 14.97
N THR A 193 -8.69 4.64 16.17
CA THR A 193 -8.57 5.42 17.40
C THR A 193 -7.33 6.33 17.44
N ALA A 194 -6.23 5.93 16.79
CA ALA A 194 -5.03 6.74 16.70
C ALA A 194 -5.27 8.03 15.92
N LEU A 195 -6.04 7.97 14.82
CA LEU A 195 -6.45 9.17 14.06
C LEU A 195 -7.23 10.14 14.95
N MET A 196 -8.21 9.61 15.70
CA MET A 196 -9.02 10.43 16.62
C MET A 196 -8.15 11.16 17.65
N SER A 197 -7.20 10.45 18.25
CA SER A 197 -6.25 11.01 19.22
C SER A 197 -5.30 12.02 18.60
N LEU A 198 -4.84 11.77 17.38
CA LEU A 198 -3.92 12.64 16.66
C LEU A 198 -4.54 14.01 16.35
N PHE A 199 -5.80 13.99 15.92
CA PHE A 199 -6.54 15.19 15.53
C PHE A 199 -7.42 15.78 16.65
N GLY A 200 -7.53 15.10 17.79
CA GLY A 200 -8.35 15.57 18.91
C GLY A 200 -9.85 15.50 18.66
N PHE A 201 -10.30 14.60 17.79
CA PHE A 201 -11.71 14.40 17.50
C PHE A 201 -12.42 13.65 18.63
N PRO A 202 -13.76 13.79 18.77
CA PRO A 202 -14.53 12.98 19.70
C PRO A 202 -14.44 11.49 19.34
N ALA A 203 -14.67 10.62 20.29
CA ALA A 203 -14.34 9.18 20.25
C ALA A 203 -14.89 8.37 19.05
N SER A 204 -15.83 8.89 18.28
CA SER A 204 -16.28 8.27 17.01
C SER A 204 -16.82 9.31 16.06
N LEU A 205 -16.40 9.24 14.79
CA LEU A 205 -17.07 9.90 13.68
C LEU A 205 -18.10 8.94 13.08
N PRO A 206 -19.27 9.41 12.63
CA PRO A 206 -20.21 8.57 11.90
C PRO A 206 -19.55 8.05 10.60
N GLU A 207 -19.87 6.82 10.23
CA GLU A 207 -19.40 6.19 8.98
C GLU A 207 -20.63 5.76 8.16
N PRO A 208 -20.85 6.29 6.94
CA PRO A 208 -20.02 7.29 6.23
C PRO A 208 -20.26 8.72 6.73
N SER A 209 -19.22 9.57 6.66
CA SER A 209 -19.31 11.01 6.95
C SER A 209 -18.37 11.81 6.07
N ALA A 210 -18.68 13.10 5.87
CA ALA A 210 -17.80 14.01 5.15
C ALA A 210 -16.44 14.16 5.86
N LEU A 211 -15.39 14.46 5.09
CA LEU A 211 -14.07 14.73 5.63
C LEU A 211 -14.13 15.99 6.52
N PRO A 212 -13.68 15.95 7.79
CA PRO A 212 -13.65 17.11 8.65
C PRO A 212 -12.78 18.22 8.07
N GLU A 213 -13.23 19.49 8.23
CA GLU A 213 -12.49 20.66 7.74
C GLU A 213 -11.04 20.71 8.27
N ASP A 214 -10.86 20.25 9.49
CA ASP A 214 -9.55 20.14 10.13
C ASP A 214 -8.54 19.25 9.36
N ILE A 215 -9.02 18.25 8.64
CA ILE A 215 -8.20 17.37 7.79
C ILE A 215 -8.13 17.97 6.38
N ALA A 216 -9.24 18.51 5.88
CA ALA A 216 -9.37 19.08 4.54
C ALA A 216 -8.53 20.37 4.36
N SER A 217 -8.41 21.21 5.41
CA SER A 217 -7.75 22.52 5.37
C SER A 217 -6.25 22.48 5.07
N GLU A 218 -5.58 21.36 5.33
CA GLU A 218 -4.13 21.19 5.13
C GLU A 218 -3.74 20.85 3.67
N GLY A 219 -4.66 21.05 2.73
CA GLY A 219 -4.45 20.70 1.30
C GLY A 219 -4.55 19.21 1.01
N LEU A 220 -4.82 18.39 2.01
CA LEU A 220 -4.97 16.95 1.87
C LEU A 220 -6.16 16.59 0.97
N GLU A 221 -7.27 17.32 1.06
CA GLU A 221 -8.44 17.09 0.21
C GLU A 221 -8.09 17.17 -1.28
N LYS A 222 -7.25 18.14 -1.67
CA LYS A 222 -6.79 18.28 -3.06
C LYS A 222 -5.95 17.06 -3.48
N ASP A 223 -5.07 16.59 -2.61
CA ASP A 223 -4.25 15.41 -2.88
C ASP A 223 -5.11 14.15 -3.04
N LEU A 224 -6.11 13.97 -2.15
CA LEU A 224 -7.05 12.84 -2.22
C LEU A 224 -7.91 12.90 -3.49
N ARG A 225 -8.37 14.07 -3.92
CA ARG A 225 -9.09 14.24 -5.18
C ARG A 225 -8.21 13.88 -6.36
N THR A 226 -6.96 14.32 -6.38
CA THR A 226 -6.00 13.97 -7.43
C THR A 226 -5.83 12.46 -7.55
N ILE A 227 -5.72 11.74 -6.43
CA ILE A 227 -5.63 10.26 -6.42
C ILE A 227 -6.90 9.62 -6.96
N VAL A 228 -8.07 10.10 -6.53
CA VAL A 228 -9.37 9.52 -6.95
C VAL A 228 -9.67 9.74 -8.42
N ASP A 229 -9.28 10.89 -8.96
CA ASP A 229 -9.50 11.25 -10.37
C ASP A 229 -8.47 10.60 -11.33
N SER A 230 -7.37 10.03 -10.80
CA SER A 230 -6.36 9.30 -11.56
C SER A 230 -6.77 7.85 -11.82
N CYS A 231 -6.20 7.21 -12.86
CA CYS A 231 -6.27 5.76 -13.01
C CYS A 231 -5.35 5.06 -12.01
N CYS A 232 -5.70 3.85 -11.55
CA CYS A 232 -4.89 3.12 -10.54
C CYS A 232 -3.42 2.91 -10.96
N GLU A 233 -3.12 2.78 -12.26
CA GLU A 233 -1.76 2.62 -12.78
C GLU A 233 -0.95 3.92 -12.73
N GLU A 234 -1.61 5.08 -12.80
CA GLU A 234 -1.01 6.40 -12.75
C GLU A 234 -1.05 7.03 -11.35
N ALA A 235 -1.96 6.55 -10.49
CA ALA A 235 -2.13 7.03 -9.13
C ALA A 235 -0.96 6.59 -8.24
N GLY A 236 0.07 7.41 -8.17
CA GLY A 236 1.19 7.23 -7.23
C GLY A 236 0.78 7.47 -5.77
N HIS A 237 1.72 7.21 -4.86
CA HIS A 237 1.57 7.62 -3.47
C HIS A 237 1.83 9.12 -3.35
N ILE A 238 0.94 9.85 -2.69
CA ILE A 238 1.14 11.26 -2.36
C ILE A 238 1.54 11.36 -0.89
N SER A 239 2.66 12.03 -0.65
CA SER A 239 3.20 12.25 0.69
C SER A 239 3.17 13.74 1.02
N ARG A 240 2.65 14.08 2.20
CA ARG A 240 2.56 15.47 2.69
C ARG A 240 2.95 15.56 4.15
N GLU A 241 3.74 16.56 4.49
CA GLU A 241 4.03 16.92 5.87
C GLU A 241 3.32 18.25 6.21
N PHE A 242 2.73 18.33 7.38
CA PHE A 242 2.11 19.57 7.89
C PHE A 242 2.23 19.63 9.42
N CYS A 243 2.06 20.85 9.94
CA CYS A 243 2.11 21.11 11.37
C CYS A 243 0.71 21.38 11.88
N ARG A 244 0.31 20.73 12.98
CA ARG A 244 -0.95 20.98 13.66
C ARG A 244 -0.72 21.19 15.16
N GLY A 245 -0.88 22.44 15.62
CA GLY A 245 -0.47 22.81 16.97
C GLY A 245 1.01 22.49 17.20
N ASP A 246 1.30 21.71 18.21
CA ASP A 246 2.68 21.30 18.55
C ASP A 246 3.14 20.01 17.86
N LYS A 247 2.30 19.44 16.97
CA LYS A 247 2.58 18.16 16.31
C LYS A 247 2.97 18.34 14.86
N TYR A 248 4.00 17.63 14.45
CA TYR A 248 4.37 17.43 13.06
C TYR A 248 3.77 16.11 12.57
N ILE A 249 2.92 16.18 11.55
CA ILE A 249 2.21 15.03 11.00
C ILE A 249 2.71 14.77 9.58
N HIS A 250 3.08 13.52 9.32
CA HIS A 250 3.41 13.04 7.99
C HIS A 250 2.26 12.16 7.49
N ALA A 251 1.57 12.62 6.44
CA ALA A 251 0.48 11.90 5.80
C ALA A 251 0.96 11.25 4.50
N VAL A 252 0.62 9.97 4.31
CA VAL A 252 0.88 9.22 3.08
C VAL A 252 -0.45 8.66 2.58
N SER A 253 -0.85 9.07 1.39
CA SER A 253 -2.11 8.67 0.76
C SER A 253 -1.85 7.77 -0.44
N ALA A 254 -2.64 6.70 -0.57
CA ALA A 254 -2.57 5.73 -1.64
C ALA A 254 -3.98 5.39 -2.17
N PRO A 255 -4.13 5.04 -3.46
CA PRO A 255 -5.39 4.61 -4.04
C PRO A 255 -5.79 3.21 -3.55
N ILE A 256 -7.11 2.96 -3.46
CA ILE A 256 -7.67 1.63 -3.26
C ILE A 256 -8.16 1.15 -4.63
N PRO A 257 -7.53 0.10 -5.22
CA PRO A 257 -7.88 -0.38 -6.54
C PRO A 257 -9.20 -1.15 -6.54
N GLY A 258 -10.02 -0.96 -7.58
CA GLY A 258 -11.21 -1.74 -7.90
C GLY A 258 -10.96 -2.77 -9.00
N LEU A 259 -12.01 -3.52 -9.36
CA LEU A 259 -11.92 -4.61 -10.35
C LEU A 259 -11.63 -4.12 -11.79
N ASP A 260 -12.02 -2.89 -12.14
CA ASP A 260 -11.92 -2.34 -13.51
C ASP A 260 -10.85 -1.24 -13.63
N ASN A 261 -9.74 -1.36 -12.92
CA ASN A 261 -8.66 -0.34 -12.84
C ASN A 261 -9.16 1.04 -12.36
N GLN A 262 -10.33 1.10 -11.75
CA GLN A 262 -10.90 2.31 -11.16
C GLN A 262 -10.48 2.43 -9.70
N VAL A 263 -10.24 3.66 -9.24
CA VAL A 263 -9.99 3.93 -7.82
C VAL A 263 -11.32 3.88 -7.06
N LEU A 264 -11.45 3.00 -6.07
CA LEU A 264 -12.63 2.90 -5.20
C LEU A 264 -12.65 3.95 -4.08
N GLY A 265 -11.50 4.50 -3.75
CA GLY A 265 -11.29 5.46 -2.69
C GLY A 265 -9.81 5.56 -2.35
N THR A 266 -9.50 6.12 -1.18
CA THR A 266 -8.11 6.31 -0.74
C THR A 266 -7.89 5.76 0.65
N VAL A 267 -6.68 5.29 0.93
CA VAL A 267 -6.17 5.04 2.28
C VAL A 267 -5.08 6.04 2.60
N THR A 268 -5.20 6.72 3.74
CA THR A 268 -4.22 7.68 4.23
C THR A 268 -3.71 7.26 5.61
N LEU A 269 -2.39 7.18 5.74
CA LEU A 269 -1.70 6.94 7.01
C LEU A 269 -1.17 8.27 7.55
N PHE A 270 -1.45 8.58 8.82
CA PHE A 270 -0.98 9.76 9.52
C PHE A 270 -0.02 9.34 10.62
N LYS A 271 1.23 9.74 10.48
CA LYS A 271 2.28 9.45 11.45
C LYS A 271 2.68 10.71 12.21
N ASP A 272 2.68 10.63 13.54
CA ASP A 272 3.26 11.69 14.37
C ASP A 272 4.79 11.59 14.31
N VAL A 273 5.43 12.57 13.70
CA VAL A 273 6.90 12.65 13.55
C VAL A 273 7.51 13.73 14.43
N THR A 274 6.75 14.24 15.40
CA THR A 274 7.15 15.35 16.28
C THR A 274 8.46 15.06 17.01
N ILE A 275 8.54 13.93 17.69
CA ILE A 275 9.75 13.53 18.44
C ILE A 275 10.95 13.40 17.49
N TYR A 276 10.75 12.83 16.32
CA TYR A 276 11.82 12.69 15.32
C TYR A 276 12.32 14.07 14.84
N LYS A 277 11.40 14.98 14.54
CA LYS A 277 11.73 16.37 14.14
C LYS A 277 12.47 17.11 15.26
N GLN A 278 11.96 17.05 16.49
CA GLN A 278 12.60 17.69 17.66
C GLN A 278 14.00 17.13 17.92
N LEU A 279 14.18 15.81 17.84
CA LEU A 279 15.51 15.20 18.00
C LEU A 279 16.48 15.65 16.91
N ASN A 280 16.02 15.76 15.65
CA ASN A 280 16.84 16.27 14.57
C ASN A 280 17.20 17.75 14.75
N GLU A 281 16.25 18.58 15.18
CA GLU A 281 16.48 19.98 15.48
C GLU A 281 17.47 20.13 16.66
N MET A 282 17.30 19.37 17.73
CA MET A 282 18.23 19.36 18.87
C MET A 282 19.63 18.93 18.43
N LYS A 283 19.75 17.88 17.61
CA LYS A 283 21.02 17.43 17.02
C LYS A 283 21.68 18.54 16.23
N SER A 284 20.94 19.21 15.35
CA SER A 284 21.44 20.29 14.51
C SER A 284 21.89 21.50 15.34
N ASN A 285 21.07 21.91 16.31
CA ASN A 285 21.38 23.01 17.23
C ASN A 285 22.63 22.72 18.08
N PHE A 286 22.75 21.47 18.57
CA PHE A 286 23.93 21.03 19.33
C PHE A 286 25.21 21.13 18.49
N VAL A 287 25.19 20.59 17.27
CA VAL A 287 26.34 20.66 16.35
C VAL A 287 26.69 22.10 16.02
N GLN A 288 25.69 22.95 15.77
CA GLN A 288 25.88 24.36 15.49
C GLN A 288 26.53 25.09 16.67
N LEU A 289 26.05 24.86 17.90
CA LEU A 289 26.63 25.46 19.11
C LEU A 289 28.08 25.01 19.33
N VAL A 290 28.35 23.71 19.28
CA VAL A 290 29.71 23.16 19.46
C VAL A 290 30.66 23.69 18.39
N SER A 291 30.20 23.77 17.14
CA SER A 291 31.01 24.30 16.04
C SER A 291 31.37 25.79 16.23
N HIS A 292 30.43 26.58 16.72
CA HIS A 292 30.68 28.00 17.02
C HIS A 292 31.70 28.14 18.17
N GLU A 293 31.50 27.39 19.25
CA GLU A 293 32.37 27.39 20.43
C GLU A 293 33.79 26.87 20.16
N LEU A 294 33.95 25.97 19.18
CA LEU A 294 35.27 25.50 18.74
C LEU A 294 35.94 26.45 17.74
N ARG A 295 35.17 27.08 16.84
CA ARG A 295 35.73 28.00 15.81
C ARG A 295 36.42 29.19 16.43
N SER A 296 35.84 29.82 17.45
CA SER A 296 36.35 31.03 18.08
C SER A 296 37.77 30.86 18.68
N PRO A 297 38.03 29.87 19.58
CA PRO A 297 39.36 29.66 20.12
C PRO A 297 40.40 29.23 19.07
N LEU A 298 40.00 28.38 18.10
CA LEU A 298 40.91 27.97 17.02
C LEU A 298 41.30 29.15 16.11
N ALA A 299 40.38 30.03 15.78
CA ALA A 299 40.67 31.24 15.03
C ALA A 299 41.64 32.16 15.79
N SER A 300 41.45 32.32 17.12
CA SER A 300 42.37 33.06 17.99
C SER A 300 43.76 32.45 18.02
N ILE A 301 43.89 31.15 18.18
CA ILE A 301 45.19 30.46 18.15
C ILE A 301 45.86 30.60 16.80
N LYS A 302 45.11 30.46 15.68
CA LYS A 302 45.60 30.69 14.30
C LYS A 302 46.17 32.06 14.13
N GLN A 303 45.50 33.12 14.65
CA GLN A 303 45.94 34.50 14.60
C GLN A 303 47.19 34.71 15.43
N LEU A 304 47.28 34.15 16.65
CA LEU A 304 48.51 34.24 17.48
C LEU A 304 49.69 33.54 16.79
N LEU A 305 49.48 32.41 16.15
CA LEU A 305 50.55 31.74 15.38
C LEU A 305 51.01 32.57 14.19
N ALA A 306 50.10 33.27 13.50
CA ALA A 306 50.44 34.17 12.43
C ALA A 306 51.33 35.31 12.88
N VAL A 307 50.97 35.98 14.01
CA VAL A 307 51.78 37.05 14.61
C VAL A 307 53.21 36.59 14.96
N VAL A 308 53.35 35.37 15.46
CA VAL A 308 54.65 34.79 15.80
C VAL A 308 55.45 34.44 14.53
N LEU A 309 54.78 33.87 13.51
CA LEU A 309 55.42 33.52 12.22
C LEU A 309 55.85 34.73 11.42
N ASP A 310 55.10 35.83 11.49
CA ASP A 310 55.41 37.13 10.84
C ASP A 310 56.58 37.87 11.54
N GLY A 311 57.16 37.28 12.61
CA GLY A 311 58.31 37.83 13.31
C GLY A 311 58.00 38.96 14.30
N LEU A 312 56.72 39.29 14.53
CA LEU A 312 56.31 40.35 15.45
C LEU A 312 56.57 40.02 16.91
N ALA A 313 56.81 38.75 17.25
CA ALA A 313 57.17 38.29 18.58
C ALA A 313 58.69 37.99 18.79
N GLY A 314 59.52 38.35 17.80
CA GLY A 314 60.97 38.12 17.77
C GLY A 314 61.42 37.18 16.67
N GLU A 315 62.75 37.04 16.46
CA GLU A 315 63.30 36.17 15.42
C GLU A 315 63.14 34.68 15.77
N LEU A 316 62.67 33.89 14.79
CA LEU A 316 62.48 32.44 14.90
C LEU A 316 63.60 31.74 14.13
N GLY A 317 64.13 30.65 14.71
CA GLY A 317 64.99 29.75 13.95
C GLY A 317 64.18 28.91 12.98
N ASP A 318 64.82 28.40 11.88
CA ASP A 318 64.16 27.68 10.76
C ASP A 318 63.29 26.52 11.24
N LYS A 319 63.77 25.71 12.22
CA LYS A 319 63.05 24.59 12.78
C LYS A 319 61.78 25.01 13.53
N GLN A 320 61.80 26.16 14.20
CA GLN A 320 60.66 26.73 14.90
C GLN A 320 59.62 27.26 13.89
N LYS A 321 60.05 27.93 12.82
CA LYS A 321 59.15 28.34 11.72
C LYS A 321 58.44 27.16 11.08
N GLU A 322 59.20 26.08 10.84
CA GLU A 322 58.61 24.84 10.27
C GLU A 322 57.53 24.24 11.18
N LEU A 323 57.85 24.10 12.47
CA LEU A 323 56.91 23.51 13.45
C LEU A 323 55.65 24.37 13.64
N LEU A 324 55.81 25.67 13.77
CA LEU A 324 54.70 26.63 13.91
C LEU A 324 53.84 26.69 12.64
N GLY A 325 54.46 26.68 11.48
CA GLY A 325 53.75 26.61 10.17
C GLY A 325 52.94 25.30 10.05
N ARG A 326 53.51 24.17 10.45
CA ARG A 326 52.77 22.89 10.51
C ARG A 326 51.59 22.96 11.49
N SER A 327 51.75 23.60 12.64
CA SER A 327 50.68 23.79 13.61
C SER A 327 49.55 24.67 13.10
N GLN A 328 49.90 25.77 12.41
CA GLN A 328 48.93 26.66 11.75
C GLN A 328 48.11 25.94 10.69
N LEU A 329 48.75 25.07 9.91
CA LEU A 329 48.09 24.23 8.90
C LEU A 329 47.09 23.24 9.55
N LYS A 330 47.48 22.64 10.70
CA LYS A 330 46.59 21.72 11.44
C LYS A 330 45.38 22.41 12.02
N ILE A 331 45.51 23.65 12.46
CA ILE A 331 44.40 24.45 12.94
C ILE A 331 43.46 24.81 11.78
N GLN A 332 43.99 25.11 10.61
CA GLN A 332 43.16 25.35 9.41
C GLN A 332 42.39 24.09 9.03
N ASP A 333 43.06 22.92 9.01
CA ASP A 333 42.37 21.64 8.72
C ASP A 333 41.21 21.39 9.70
N LEU A 334 41.33 21.76 10.99
CA LEU A 334 40.27 21.64 11.99
C LEU A 334 39.12 22.63 11.74
N LEU A 335 39.44 23.89 11.36
CA LEU A 335 38.42 24.89 11.06
C LEU A 335 37.60 24.50 9.84
N ASP A 336 38.24 23.94 8.82
CA ASP A 336 37.59 23.44 7.61
C ASP A 336 36.67 22.24 7.96
N LEU A 337 37.14 21.30 8.77
CA LEU A 337 36.34 20.17 9.24
C LEU A 337 35.08 20.63 10.03
N ILE A 338 35.22 21.65 10.89
CA ILE A 338 34.08 22.21 11.64
C ILE A 338 33.06 22.84 10.69
N THR A 339 33.54 23.52 9.63
CA THR A 339 32.66 24.11 8.63
C THR A 339 31.90 23.06 7.85
N ASP A 340 32.59 22.04 7.35
CA ASP A 340 31.98 20.93 6.61
C ASP A 340 30.95 20.17 7.49
N LEU A 341 31.23 19.97 8.79
CA LEU A 341 30.29 19.34 9.71
C LEU A 341 29.00 20.16 9.89
N LEU A 342 29.12 21.50 9.92
CA LEU A 342 27.97 22.39 9.95
C LEU A 342 27.13 22.29 8.67
N ASP A 343 27.77 22.22 7.52
CA ASP A 343 27.07 22.18 6.24
C ASP A 343 26.33 20.85 6.06
N VAL A 344 26.92 19.72 6.48
CA VAL A 344 26.21 18.42 6.55
C VAL A 344 24.97 18.51 7.43
N THR A 345 25.06 19.13 8.62
CA THR A 345 23.91 19.21 9.55
C THR A 345 22.80 20.13 9.05
N LYS A 346 23.14 21.22 8.34
CA LYS A 346 22.16 22.12 7.70
C LYS A 346 21.41 21.42 6.58
N ILE A 347 22.13 20.61 5.79
CA ILE A 347 21.56 19.82 4.70
C ILE A 347 20.63 18.73 5.26
N GLU A 348 21.08 17.94 6.27
CA GLU A 348 20.26 16.92 6.94
C GLU A 348 18.97 17.49 7.55
N SER A 349 19.01 18.71 8.09
CA SER A 349 17.85 19.39 8.66
C SER A 349 16.90 20.01 7.61
N ARG A 350 17.20 19.88 6.32
CA ARG A 350 16.48 20.52 5.20
C ARG A 350 16.37 22.05 5.32
N GLN A 351 17.14 22.68 6.16
CA GLN A 351 17.11 24.15 6.32
C GLN A 351 17.62 24.89 5.07
N TRP A 352 18.43 24.24 4.25
CA TRP A 352 18.99 24.82 3.02
C TRP A 352 18.01 24.80 1.84
N PHE A 353 16.89 24.06 1.89
CA PHE A 353 15.98 23.90 0.74
C PHE A 353 14.72 24.76 0.82
N GLN A 354 14.72 25.78 1.69
CA GLN A 354 13.53 26.61 1.92
C GLN A 354 13.34 27.75 0.91
N GLN A 355 14.38 28.13 0.17
CA GLN A 355 14.34 29.24 -0.79
C GLN A 355 14.77 28.78 -2.17
N ARG A 356 13.86 28.13 -2.91
CA ARG A 356 14.09 27.84 -4.31
C ARG A 356 13.76 29.06 -5.14
N GLU A 357 14.67 29.41 -6.05
CA GLU A 357 14.49 30.45 -7.03
C GLU A 357 15.06 30.02 -8.38
N PRO A 358 14.65 30.67 -9.49
CA PRO A 358 15.23 30.41 -10.80
C PRO A 358 16.73 30.71 -10.83
N VAL A 359 17.58 29.71 -11.03
CA VAL A 359 19.03 29.79 -11.04
C VAL A 359 19.58 29.57 -12.44
N ASN A 360 20.49 30.45 -12.87
CA ASN A 360 21.27 30.28 -14.09
C ASN A 360 22.58 29.53 -13.77
N LEU A 361 22.66 28.25 -14.11
CA LEU A 361 23.83 27.42 -13.83
C LEU A 361 25.10 27.93 -14.53
N ALA A 362 24.99 28.59 -15.70
CA ALA A 362 26.14 29.12 -16.40
C ALA A 362 26.84 30.23 -15.61
N GLU A 363 26.07 31.15 -15.01
CA GLU A 363 26.61 32.24 -14.19
C GLU A 363 27.27 31.70 -12.92
N VAL A 364 26.65 30.69 -12.27
CA VAL A 364 27.22 30.08 -11.07
C VAL A 364 28.55 29.38 -11.39
N LEU A 365 28.59 28.60 -12.47
CA LEU A 365 29.81 27.89 -12.88
C LEU A 365 30.92 28.83 -13.29
N ASP A 366 30.61 29.90 -14.04
CA ASP A 366 31.57 30.93 -14.43
C ASP A 366 32.20 31.61 -13.21
N HIS A 367 31.34 31.99 -12.24
CA HIS A 367 31.81 32.57 -10.98
C HIS A 367 32.79 31.66 -10.21
N ILE A 368 32.43 30.35 -10.07
CA ILE A 368 33.27 29.39 -9.37
C ILE A 368 34.59 29.19 -10.09
N ILE A 369 34.58 29.12 -11.42
CA ILE A 369 35.80 28.98 -12.24
C ILE A 369 36.73 30.18 -12.06
N GLU A 370 36.22 31.39 -12.12
CA GLU A 370 37.02 32.59 -11.88
C GLU A 370 37.66 32.59 -10.48
N LEU A 371 36.95 32.12 -9.45
CA LEU A 371 37.49 31.99 -8.10
C LEU A 371 38.58 30.90 -8.00
N MET A 372 38.47 29.81 -8.77
CA MET A 372 39.42 28.71 -8.72
C MET A 372 40.61 28.85 -9.64
N LYS A 373 40.54 29.74 -10.64
CA LYS A 373 41.55 29.98 -11.64
C LYS A 373 42.96 30.30 -11.08
N PRO A 374 43.15 31.21 -10.09
CA PRO A 374 44.49 31.49 -9.54
C PRO A 374 45.14 30.25 -8.90
N ARG A 375 44.30 29.39 -8.28
CA ARG A 375 44.75 28.15 -7.63
C ARG A 375 45.11 27.09 -8.67
N ALA A 376 44.32 26.95 -9.71
CA ALA A 376 44.57 26.03 -10.82
C ALA A 376 45.85 26.39 -11.60
N GLU A 377 46.04 27.68 -11.91
CA GLU A 377 47.26 28.23 -12.55
C GLU A 377 48.50 27.96 -11.70
N GLY A 378 48.41 28.15 -10.37
CA GLY A 378 49.51 27.85 -9.44
C GLY A 378 49.92 26.37 -9.39
N GLN A 379 49.06 25.44 -9.89
CA GLN A 379 49.32 24.00 -10.01
C GLN A 379 49.53 23.54 -11.46
N ASN A 380 49.71 24.46 -12.43
CA ASN A 380 49.82 24.19 -13.88
C ASN A 380 48.58 23.42 -14.41
N ILE A 381 47.38 23.71 -13.92
CA ILE A 381 46.12 23.14 -14.38
C ILE A 381 45.46 24.13 -15.34
N LEU A 382 45.05 23.63 -16.52
CA LEU A 382 44.25 24.37 -17.48
C LEU A 382 42.76 24.15 -17.15
N LEU A 383 42.08 25.17 -16.66
CA LEU A 383 40.66 25.13 -16.32
C LEU A 383 39.82 25.69 -17.46
N ARG A 384 38.94 24.90 -18.06
CA ARG A 384 38.06 25.27 -19.18
C ARG A 384 36.60 25.14 -18.81
N LEU A 385 35.79 26.09 -19.33
CA LEU A 385 34.33 26.06 -19.21
C LEU A 385 33.73 25.97 -20.62
N GLU A 386 32.90 24.93 -20.83
CA GLU A 386 32.19 24.69 -22.08
C GLU A 386 30.69 24.80 -21.86
N ILE A 387 30.09 25.90 -22.30
CA ILE A 387 28.67 26.21 -22.11
C ILE A 387 28.02 26.50 -23.46
N PRO A 388 26.83 25.91 -23.77
CA PRO A 388 26.02 26.28 -24.93
C PRO A 388 25.48 27.71 -24.80
N VAL A 389 25.05 28.31 -25.92
CA VAL A 389 24.57 29.68 -25.99
C VAL A 389 23.23 29.89 -25.25
N GLU A 390 22.38 28.86 -25.16
CA GLU A 390 21.09 28.95 -24.48
C GLU A 390 20.95 27.80 -23.48
N ILE A 391 20.61 28.16 -22.21
CA ILE A 391 20.46 27.24 -21.10
C ILE A 391 19.19 27.60 -20.34
N PRO A 392 18.29 26.62 -20.07
CA PRO A 392 17.13 26.83 -19.22
C PRO A 392 17.54 27.09 -17.77
N LEU A 393 16.71 27.84 -17.03
CA LEU A 393 16.86 28.04 -15.60
C LEU A 393 16.42 26.76 -14.85
N ILE A 394 17.00 26.54 -13.68
CA ILE A 394 16.56 25.48 -12.76
C ILE A 394 15.96 26.10 -11.50
N GLU A 395 15.00 25.44 -10.89
CA GLU A 395 14.43 25.81 -9.59
C GLU A 395 15.29 25.22 -8.46
N ALA A 396 16.21 26.01 -7.91
CA ALA A 396 17.19 25.57 -6.93
C ALA A 396 17.49 26.65 -5.88
N ASP A 397 18.11 26.27 -4.76
CA ASP A 397 18.75 27.23 -3.85
C ASP A 397 20.15 27.59 -4.40
N PRO A 398 20.44 28.86 -4.74
CA PRO A 398 21.72 29.25 -5.32
C PRO A 398 22.94 28.85 -4.49
N ARG A 399 22.80 28.88 -3.15
CA ARG A 399 23.88 28.50 -2.22
C ARG A 399 24.20 27.04 -2.29
N CYS A 400 23.14 26.18 -2.41
CA CYS A 400 23.33 24.75 -2.58
C CYS A 400 24.05 24.43 -3.89
N VAL A 401 23.65 25.10 -4.98
CA VAL A 401 24.25 24.90 -6.29
C VAL A 401 25.72 25.37 -6.33
N GLU A 402 26.01 26.49 -5.71
CA GLU A 402 27.38 26.97 -5.57
C GLU A 402 28.26 26.03 -4.75
N GLU A 403 27.76 25.52 -3.62
CA GLU A 403 28.43 24.54 -2.77
C GLU A 403 28.68 23.22 -3.50
N LEU A 404 27.68 22.74 -4.23
CA LEU A 404 27.76 21.52 -5.05
C LEU A 404 28.93 21.57 -6.03
N PHE A 405 28.97 22.61 -6.89
CA PHE A 405 29.98 22.71 -7.93
C PHE A 405 31.33 23.14 -7.41
N SER A 406 31.38 23.99 -6.36
CA SER A 406 32.62 24.32 -5.66
C SER A 406 33.31 23.06 -5.12
N ASN A 407 32.55 22.13 -4.51
CA ASN A 407 33.07 20.84 -4.03
C ASN A 407 33.65 19.99 -5.19
N LEU A 408 32.93 19.86 -6.28
CA LEU A 408 33.39 19.07 -7.43
C LEU A 408 34.63 19.68 -8.09
N ILE A 409 34.62 20.97 -8.37
CA ILE A 409 35.72 21.66 -9.05
C ILE A 409 36.95 21.72 -8.14
N SER A 410 36.78 22.00 -6.84
CA SER A 410 37.91 22.01 -5.91
C SER A 410 38.51 20.59 -5.74
N ASN A 411 37.71 19.57 -5.79
CA ASN A 411 38.20 18.17 -5.80
C ASN A 411 39.02 17.90 -7.05
N ALA A 412 38.56 18.29 -8.25
CA ALA A 412 39.29 18.16 -9.49
C ALA A 412 40.67 18.79 -9.42
N VAL A 413 40.74 20.04 -8.88
CA VAL A 413 42.00 20.78 -8.68
C VAL A 413 42.90 20.03 -7.66
N ASN A 414 42.34 19.57 -6.53
CA ASN A 414 43.11 18.94 -5.49
C ASN A 414 43.69 17.55 -5.90
N TYR A 415 42.98 16.82 -6.75
CA TYR A 415 43.40 15.49 -7.19
C TYR A 415 44.15 15.49 -8.54
N SER A 416 44.55 16.68 -9.03
CA SER A 416 45.44 16.84 -10.19
C SER A 416 46.80 17.46 -9.78
N PRO A 417 47.60 16.82 -8.90
CA PRO A 417 48.82 17.42 -8.33
C PRO A 417 49.93 17.62 -9.36
N ASP A 418 49.93 16.86 -10.44
CA ASP A 418 50.94 16.91 -11.49
C ASP A 418 50.59 17.92 -12.63
N GLY A 419 49.54 18.73 -12.40
CA GLY A 419 48.97 19.60 -13.43
C GLY A 419 47.99 18.84 -14.34
N GLY A 420 47.64 19.42 -15.47
CA GLY A 420 46.74 18.83 -16.45
C GLY A 420 45.60 19.72 -16.88
N GLU A 421 44.48 19.13 -17.23
CA GLU A 421 43.32 19.83 -17.71
C GLU A 421 42.07 19.47 -16.90
N ILE A 422 41.27 20.48 -16.58
CA ILE A 422 39.93 20.30 -15.98
C ILE A 422 38.93 20.95 -16.93
N VAL A 423 37.96 20.19 -17.37
CA VAL A 423 36.88 20.65 -18.25
C VAL A 423 35.56 20.59 -17.50
N VAL A 424 34.90 21.71 -17.37
CA VAL A 424 33.54 21.84 -16.85
C VAL A 424 32.62 22.08 -18.04
N SER A 425 31.73 21.14 -18.33
CA SER A 425 30.77 21.27 -19.43
C SER A 425 29.32 21.23 -18.89
N LEU A 426 28.47 22.00 -19.56
CA LEU A 426 27.06 22.11 -19.25
C LEU A 426 26.25 21.86 -20.53
N ALA A 427 25.28 20.95 -20.49
CA ALA A 427 24.44 20.62 -21.64
C ALA A 427 23.01 20.29 -21.23
N PRO A 428 21.98 20.71 -22.00
CA PRO A 428 20.63 20.25 -21.79
C PRO A 428 20.46 18.80 -22.27
N THR A 429 19.83 17.95 -21.43
CA THR A 429 19.61 16.53 -21.71
C THR A 429 18.17 16.16 -21.35
N GLY A 430 17.23 16.28 -22.30
CA GLY A 430 15.80 16.09 -22.05
C GLY A 430 15.27 17.12 -21.03
N ASP A 431 14.63 16.63 -19.98
CA ASP A 431 14.10 17.46 -18.88
C ASP A 431 15.14 17.79 -17.81
N PHE A 432 16.44 17.55 -18.08
CA PHE A 432 17.54 17.77 -17.15
C PHE A 432 18.61 18.68 -17.76
N LEU A 433 19.35 19.37 -16.88
CA LEU A 433 20.65 19.96 -17.20
C LEU A 433 21.75 18.99 -16.70
N GLU A 434 22.63 18.63 -17.59
CA GLU A 434 23.81 17.81 -17.29
C GLU A 434 25.02 18.73 -17.12
N VAL A 435 25.67 18.61 -15.95
CA VAL A 435 26.96 19.24 -15.70
C VAL A 435 28.01 18.15 -15.53
N CYS A 436 29.06 18.16 -16.37
CA CYS A 436 30.19 17.27 -16.24
C CYS A 436 31.42 18.04 -15.75
N VAL A 437 32.06 17.54 -14.70
CA VAL A 437 33.38 18.02 -14.22
C VAL A 437 34.37 16.91 -14.46
N SER A 438 35.26 17.09 -15.42
CA SER A 438 36.26 16.10 -15.85
C SER A 438 37.66 16.59 -15.56
N ASP A 439 38.47 15.79 -14.89
CA ASP A 439 39.87 16.05 -14.60
C ASP A 439 40.79 14.97 -15.24
N THR A 440 42.04 15.31 -15.45
CA THR A 440 43.10 14.38 -15.89
C THR A 440 44.02 14.00 -14.73
N GLY A 441 43.48 13.96 -13.51
CA GLY A 441 44.21 13.71 -12.28
C GLY A 441 44.54 12.22 -12.01
N VAL A 442 44.74 11.92 -10.75
CA VAL A 442 45.17 10.58 -10.29
C VAL A 442 44.17 9.45 -10.56
N GLY A 443 42.89 9.79 -10.74
CA GLY A 443 41.79 8.83 -10.89
C GLY A 443 41.47 8.06 -9.61
N ILE A 444 40.46 7.18 -9.70
CA ILE A 444 39.89 6.44 -8.58
C ILE A 444 39.88 4.95 -8.96
N GLU A 445 40.31 4.09 -8.02
CA GLU A 445 40.22 2.64 -8.21
C GLU A 445 38.73 2.20 -8.20
N PRO A 446 38.35 1.23 -9.07
CA PRO A 446 36.95 0.79 -9.17
C PRO A 446 36.32 0.31 -7.86
N GLU A 447 37.13 -0.26 -6.96
CA GLU A 447 36.70 -0.78 -5.65
C GLU A 447 36.35 0.35 -4.65
N GLU A 448 36.87 1.56 -4.88
CA GLU A 448 36.68 2.72 -4.05
C GLU A 448 35.45 3.58 -4.48
N ILE A 449 35.07 3.49 -5.77
CA ILE A 449 33.96 4.29 -6.34
C ILE A 449 32.67 4.20 -5.53
N PRO A 450 32.19 3.04 -5.05
CA PRO A 450 30.97 2.96 -4.25
C PRO A 450 31.04 3.67 -2.91
N LYS A 451 32.25 3.94 -2.39
CA LYS A 451 32.49 4.47 -1.04
C LYS A 451 32.79 5.97 -1.02
N ILE A 452 33.12 6.58 -2.17
CA ILE A 452 33.57 7.99 -2.20
C ILE A 452 32.50 8.99 -1.74
N PHE A 453 31.23 8.59 -1.75
CA PHE A 453 30.10 9.40 -1.24
C PHE A 453 29.80 9.15 0.24
N ASP A 454 30.49 8.21 0.91
CA ASP A 454 30.30 7.98 2.33
C ASP A 454 30.92 9.11 3.17
N LYS A 455 30.23 9.50 4.23
CA LYS A 455 30.69 10.58 5.13
C LYS A 455 32.02 10.20 5.78
N PHE A 456 32.98 11.15 5.78
CA PHE A 456 34.33 10.98 6.32
C PHE A 456 35.22 9.98 5.55
N TYR A 457 34.76 9.48 4.41
CA TYR A 457 35.53 8.54 3.62
C TYR A 457 36.63 9.28 2.82
N ARG A 458 37.81 8.68 2.80
CA ARG A 458 38.98 9.20 2.04
C ARG A 458 39.83 8.05 1.56
N ILE A 459 40.25 8.11 0.30
CA ILE A 459 41.17 7.13 -0.27
C ILE A 459 42.56 7.38 0.32
N LYS A 460 43.16 6.32 0.91
CA LYS A 460 44.49 6.37 1.52
C LYS A 460 45.54 5.93 0.48
N ASP A 461 45.93 6.83 -0.41
CA ASP A 461 47.02 6.59 -1.36
C ASP A 461 48.18 7.50 -1.05
N GLN A 462 49.42 7.05 -1.44
CA GLN A 462 50.64 7.86 -1.28
C GLN A 462 50.60 9.16 -2.09
N LYS A 463 50.02 9.12 -3.29
CA LYS A 463 49.86 10.30 -4.17
C LYS A 463 48.90 11.35 -3.65
N THR A 464 47.85 10.90 -2.95
CA THR A 464 46.79 11.78 -2.41
C THR A 464 47.01 12.19 -0.94
N ARG A 465 48.13 11.74 -0.35
CA ARG A 465 48.45 11.99 1.08
C ARG A 465 48.58 13.48 1.43
N HIS A 466 48.86 14.32 0.44
CA HIS A 466 49.02 15.76 0.58
C HIS A 466 47.71 16.52 0.35
N VAL A 467 46.71 15.88 -0.23
CA VAL A 467 45.39 16.47 -0.42
C VAL A 467 44.70 16.62 0.91
N ARG A 468 44.30 17.84 1.25
CA ARG A 468 43.57 18.13 2.48
C ARG A 468 42.10 18.04 2.23
N GLY A 469 41.31 17.65 3.24
CA GLY A 469 39.88 17.62 3.18
C GLY A 469 39.27 16.75 4.30
N SER A 470 38.03 17.04 4.66
CA SER A 470 37.25 16.35 5.70
C SER A 470 36.71 14.97 5.27
N GLY A 471 36.59 14.73 3.98
CA GLY A 471 35.86 13.60 3.44
C GLY A 471 34.33 13.77 3.44
N LEU A 472 33.86 15.02 3.55
CA LEU A 472 32.44 15.35 3.56
C LEU A 472 31.95 15.96 2.24
N GLY A 473 32.85 16.56 1.44
CA GLY A 473 32.47 17.28 0.21
C GLY A 473 31.65 16.46 -0.78
N LEU A 474 32.02 15.22 -1.08
CA LEU A 474 31.24 14.36 -1.99
C LEU A 474 29.94 13.87 -1.35
N ALA A 475 29.89 13.67 -0.03
CA ALA A 475 28.63 13.38 0.67
C ALA A 475 27.65 14.58 0.59
N ILE A 476 28.17 15.81 0.70
CA ILE A 476 27.39 17.05 0.49
C ILE A 476 26.87 17.12 -0.94
N VAL A 477 27.73 16.84 -1.94
CA VAL A 477 27.34 16.79 -3.36
C VAL A 477 26.15 15.83 -3.56
N LYS A 478 26.23 14.61 -3.06
CA LYS A 478 25.18 13.61 -3.19
C LYS A 478 23.86 14.10 -2.55
N GLU A 479 23.91 14.60 -1.34
CA GLU A 479 22.73 15.06 -0.60
C GLU A 479 22.04 16.26 -1.32
N ILE A 480 22.83 17.22 -1.82
CA ILE A 480 22.28 18.35 -2.59
C ILE A 480 21.60 17.87 -3.86
N VAL A 481 22.24 16.99 -4.61
CA VAL A 481 21.69 16.46 -5.87
C VAL A 481 20.41 15.70 -5.62
N GLU A 482 20.38 14.78 -4.64
CA GLU A 482 19.20 14.00 -4.28
C GLU A 482 18.03 14.89 -3.82
N SER A 483 18.32 15.95 -3.06
CA SER A 483 17.29 16.90 -2.61
C SER A 483 16.66 17.71 -3.75
N HIS A 484 17.40 17.91 -4.84
CA HIS A 484 16.91 18.54 -6.06
C HIS A 484 16.30 17.52 -7.05
N ARG A 485 16.07 16.26 -6.63
CA ARG A 485 15.57 15.18 -7.48
C ARG A 485 16.46 14.90 -8.70
N GLY A 486 17.74 15.20 -8.55
CA GLY A 486 18.78 14.94 -9.54
C GLY A 486 19.47 13.59 -9.33
N SER A 487 20.52 13.34 -10.12
CA SER A 487 21.41 12.19 -9.95
C SER A 487 22.85 12.57 -10.16
N VAL A 488 23.77 11.92 -9.45
CA VAL A 488 25.23 12.07 -9.64
C VAL A 488 25.84 10.72 -10.00
N GLN A 489 26.67 10.73 -11.04
CA GLN A 489 27.41 9.58 -11.52
C GLN A 489 28.89 9.91 -11.56
N VAL A 490 29.75 8.87 -11.48
CA VAL A 490 31.19 9.02 -11.54
C VAL A 490 31.78 7.97 -12.47
N GLU A 491 32.65 8.42 -13.38
CA GLU A 491 33.46 7.57 -14.22
C GLU A 491 34.92 7.92 -13.94
N SER A 492 35.72 6.92 -13.57
CA SER A 492 37.13 7.15 -13.25
C SER A 492 37.98 5.96 -13.61
N ARG A 493 39.25 6.24 -13.97
CA ARG A 493 40.28 5.23 -14.18
C ARG A 493 41.59 5.71 -13.56
N PRO A 494 42.27 4.88 -12.77
CA PRO A 494 43.56 5.21 -12.18
C PRO A 494 44.57 5.75 -13.20
N GLY A 495 45.13 6.93 -12.94
CA GLY A 495 46.11 7.60 -13.79
C GLY A 495 45.55 8.25 -15.07
N LEU A 496 44.26 8.18 -15.32
CA LEU A 496 43.59 8.80 -16.48
C LEU A 496 42.61 9.94 -16.09
N GLY A 497 42.30 10.08 -14.79
CA GLY A 497 41.44 11.13 -14.28
C GLY A 497 40.04 10.64 -13.91
N THR A 498 39.18 11.59 -13.55
CA THR A 498 37.82 11.36 -13.07
C THR A 498 36.84 12.30 -13.75
N THR A 499 35.65 11.81 -14.06
CA THR A 499 34.52 12.61 -14.55
C THR A 499 33.33 12.41 -13.61
N PHE A 500 32.89 13.49 -13.00
CA PHE A 500 31.61 13.56 -12.27
C PHE A 500 30.55 14.12 -13.19
N ARG A 501 29.42 13.44 -13.28
CA ARG A 501 28.26 13.83 -14.08
C ARG A 501 27.09 14.10 -13.15
N VAL A 502 26.57 15.28 -13.15
CA VAL A 502 25.42 15.70 -12.34
C VAL A 502 24.26 16.05 -13.25
N LEU A 503 23.09 15.47 -12.97
CA LEU A 503 21.84 15.73 -13.66
C LEU A 503 20.90 16.48 -12.69
N LEU A 504 20.49 17.69 -13.04
CA LEU A 504 19.52 18.49 -12.29
C LEU A 504 18.28 18.72 -13.16
N PRO A 505 17.05 18.54 -12.63
CA PRO A 505 15.83 18.75 -13.42
C PRO A 505 15.68 20.22 -13.78
N THR A 506 15.34 20.50 -15.05
CA THR A 506 14.82 21.80 -15.48
C THR A 506 13.40 21.89 -14.95
N GLY A 507 13.10 22.88 -14.12
CA GLY A 507 11.78 23.04 -13.54
C GLY A 507 10.68 22.97 -14.59
N GLY A 508 9.85 21.90 -14.54
CA GLY A 508 8.62 21.74 -15.29
C GLY A 508 7.43 22.00 -14.35
#